data_3cb8433dba02396c646a35fc9ded28c2
#
_entry.id   3cb8433dba02396c646a35fc9ded28c2
#
_cell.length_a   1.000
_cell.length_b   1.000
_cell.length_c   1.000
_cell.angle_alpha   90.00
_cell.angle_beta   90.00
_cell.angle_gamma   90.00
#
_symmetry.space_group_name_H-M   'P 1'
#
loop_
_entity.id
_entity.type
_entity.pdbx_description
1 polymer ?
#
loop_
_entity_poly.entity_id
_entity_poly.type
_entity_poly.pdbx_seq_one_letter_code
_entity_poly.pdbx_strand_id
1 'polypeptide(L)' 'MNMIPVSSSNLSAVGYDGSTLRIQFHSGGVYDYSGVPESIYNGLMNASSKGSYHAAHIKNVYPYRKLR' A
#
# COMPACT_ATOMS: atom_id res chain seq x y z
N MET A 1 13.14 -4.74 -1.50
CA MET A 1 12.16 -3.78 -0.94
C MET A 1 11.91 -4.11 0.53
N ASN A 2 12.13 -3.15 1.40
CA ASN A 2 11.89 -3.35 2.82
C ASN A 2 10.41 -3.13 3.13
N MET A 3 9.80 -4.10 3.80
CA MET A 3 8.41 -3.99 4.26
C MET A 3 8.41 -3.42 5.67
N ILE A 4 7.65 -2.34 5.86
CA ILE A 4 7.53 -1.65 7.13
C ILE A 4 6.20 -2.05 7.76
N PRO A 5 6.20 -2.65 8.96
CA PRO A 5 4.95 -2.95 9.65
C PRO A 5 4.17 -1.67 9.94
N VAL A 6 2.87 -1.73 9.77
CA VAL A 6 1.98 -0.59 10.04
C VAL A 6 0.85 -1.02 10.97
N SER A 7 0.32 -0.03 11.70
CA SER A 7 -0.82 -0.25 12.57
C SER A 7 -2.10 0.06 11.78
N SER A 8 -2.81 -1.00 11.39
CA SER A 8 -4.02 -0.87 10.58
C SER A 8 -4.87 -2.12 10.75
N SER A 9 -6.18 -1.97 10.63
CA SER A 9 -7.09 -3.13 10.67
C SER A 9 -6.98 -3.98 9.41
N ASN A 10 -6.54 -3.40 8.28
CA ASN A 10 -6.47 -4.11 7.00
C ASN A 10 -5.05 -4.40 6.55
N LEU A 11 -4.15 -3.44 6.68
CA LEU A 11 -2.78 -3.54 6.19
C LEU A 11 -1.87 -4.03 7.31
N SER A 12 -0.99 -4.99 6.98
CA SER A 12 0.00 -5.46 7.95
C SER A 12 1.38 -4.83 7.71
N ALA A 13 1.74 -4.57 6.45
CA ALA A 13 3.04 -3.99 6.13
C ALA A 13 2.98 -3.28 4.77
N VAL A 14 3.88 -2.33 4.59
CA VAL A 14 3.97 -1.52 3.35
C VAL A 14 5.43 -1.39 2.95
N GLY A 15 5.72 -1.56 1.66
CA GLY A 15 7.04 -1.32 1.09
C GLY A 15 6.94 -0.39 -0.11
N TYR A 16 8.00 0.37 -0.37
CA TYR A 16 8.03 1.33 -1.46
C TYR A 16 9.45 1.50 -1.98
N ASP A 17 9.60 1.59 -3.30
CA ASP A 17 10.91 1.74 -3.94
C ASP A 17 11.01 3.01 -4.80
N GLY A 18 10.06 3.92 -4.66
CA GLY A 18 10.01 5.15 -5.46
C GLY A 18 9.06 5.07 -6.65
N SER A 19 8.59 3.89 -7.00
CA SER A 19 7.70 3.66 -8.14
C SER A 19 6.66 2.61 -7.81
N THR A 20 7.07 1.49 -7.23
CA THR A 20 6.18 0.38 -6.87
C THR A 20 5.86 0.45 -5.39
N LEU A 21 4.57 0.42 -5.08
CA LEU A 21 4.07 0.35 -3.71
C LEU A 21 3.59 -1.07 -3.45
N ARG A 22 4.22 -1.75 -2.49
CA ARG A 22 3.83 -3.12 -2.10
C ARG A 22 3.06 -3.06 -0.81
N ILE A 23 1.88 -3.66 -0.81
CA ILE A 23 1.02 -3.71 0.38
C ILE A 23 0.75 -5.16 0.72
N GLN A 24 1.02 -5.51 1.97
CA GLN A 24 0.64 -6.80 2.54
C GLN A 24 -0.55 -6.58 3.46
N PHE A 25 -1.60 -7.37 3.24
CA PHE A 25 -2.83 -7.28 4.02
C PHE A 25 -2.84 -8.38 5.10
N HIS A 26 -3.58 -8.13 6.18
CA HIS A 26 -3.73 -9.12 7.25
C HIS A 26 -4.36 -10.43 6.76
N SER A 27 -5.15 -10.37 5.69
CA SER A 27 -5.72 -11.57 5.07
C SER A 27 -4.67 -12.46 4.41
N GLY A 28 -3.42 -11.98 4.26
CA GLY A 28 -2.33 -12.73 3.64
C GLY A 28 -2.04 -12.31 2.20
N GLY A 29 -2.90 -11.51 1.58
CA GLY A 29 -2.68 -11.03 0.21
C GLY A 29 -1.53 -10.03 0.15
N VAL A 30 -0.73 -10.09 -0.92
CA VAL A 30 0.35 -9.14 -1.18
C VAL A 30 0.17 -8.61 -2.60
N TYR A 31 0.13 -7.28 -2.74
CA TYR A 31 -0.13 -6.60 -4.00
C TYR A 31 0.95 -5.58 -4.28
N ASP A 32 1.40 -5.51 -5.54
CA ASP A 32 2.28 -4.45 -6.03
C ASP A 32 1.46 -3.50 -6.90
N TYR A 33 1.47 -2.21 -6.56
CA TYR A 33 0.85 -1.14 -7.33
C TYR A 33 1.94 -0.38 -8.06
N SER A 34 1.78 -0.21 -9.38
CA SER A 34 2.81 0.36 -10.24
C SER A 34 2.59 1.85 -10.48
N GLY A 35 3.68 2.61 -10.59
CA GLY A 35 3.62 4.03 -10.93
C GLY A 35 3.05 4.90 -9.82
N VAL A 36 3.22 4.51 -8.58
CA VAL A 36 2.70 5.25 -7.42
C VAL A 36 3.71 6.34 -7.05
N PRO A 37 3.31 7.63 -7.09
CA PRO A 37 4.22 8.69 -6.69
C PRO A 37 4.44 8.72 -5.18
N GLU A 38 5.56 9.31 -4.78
CA GLU A 38 5.94 9.38 -3.37
C GLU A 38 4.89 10.09 -2.51
N SER A 39 4.20 11.10 -3.08
CA SER A 39 3.14 11.81 -2.35
C SER A 39 2.02 10.88 -1.89
N ILE A 40 1.67 9.90 -2.71
CA ILE A 40 0.64 8.92 -2.37
C ILE A 40 1.15 7.94 -1.30
N TYR A 41 2.40 7.51 -1.42
CA TYR A 41 3.01 6.67 -0.39
C TYR A 41 3.07 7.41 0.96
N ASN A 42 3.52 8.66 0.95
CA ASN A 42 3.59 9.45 2.18
C ASN A 42 2.21 9.68 2.78
N GLY A 43 1.21 9.94 1.94
CA GLY A 43 -0.18 10.07 2.40
C GLY A 43 -0.68 8.81 3.07
N LEU A 44 -0.37 7.64 2.51
CA LEU A 44 -0.74 6.36 3.09
C LEU A 44 -0.08 6.18 4.46
N MET A 45 1.23 6.45 4.56
CA MET A 45 1.96 6.25 5.80
C MET A 45 1.51 7.21 6.91
N ASN A 46 0.98 8.38 6.54
CA ASN A 46 0.48 9.38 7.49
C ASN A 46 -1.03 9.29 7.72
N ALA A 47 -1.73 8.43 7.01
CA ALA A 47 -3.17 8.32 7.14
C ALA A 47 -3.55 7.72 8.51
N SER A 48 -4.58 8.29 9.13
CA SER A 48 -5.14 7.74 10.36
C SER A 48 -5.87 6.43 10.09
N SER A 49 -6.49 6.30 8.91
CA SER A 49 -7.08 5.06 8.45
C SER A 49 -6.41 4.66 7.13
N LYS A 50 -5.46 3.74 7.20
CA LYS A 50 -4.71 3.31 6.01
C LYS A 50 -5.58 2.50 5.06
N GLY A 51 -6.52 1.73 5.60
CA GLY A 51 -7.47 0.99 4.76
C GLY A 51 -8.36 1.92 3.94
N SER A 52 -8.87 2.98 4.56
CA SER A 52 -9.69 3.98 3.84
C SER A 52 -8.86 4.74 2.81
N TYR A 53 -7.63 5.10 3.15
CA TYR A 53 -6.73 5.78 2.22
C TYR A 53 -6.45 4.89 1.00
N HIS A 54 -6.13 3.62 1.23
CA HIS A 54 -5.90 2.66 0.16
C HIS A 54 -7.11 2.56 -0.76
N ALA A 55 -8.31 2.44 -0.20
CA ALA A 55 -9.53 2.31 -1.00
C ALA A 55 -9.83 3.57 -1.82
N ALA A 56 -9.51 4.76 -1.27
CA ALA A 56 -9.84 6.04 -1.91
C ALA A 56 -8.80 6.47 -2.95
N HIS A 57 -7.51 6.18 -2.73
CA HIS A 57 -6.43 6.80 -3.49
C HIS A 57 -5.54 5.80 -4.25
N ILE A 58 -5.63 4.52 -3.98
CA ILE A 58 -4.72 3.52 -4.55
C ILE A 58 -5.50 2.45 -5.31
N LYS A 59 -6.47 1.83 -4.66
CA LYS A 59 -7.29 0.79 -5.26
C LYS A 59 -8.07 1.38 -6.45
N ASN A 60 -8.02 0.70 -7.59
CA ASN A 60 -8.66 1.11 -8.84
C ASN A 60 -8.13 2.42 -9.41
N VAL A 61 -7.04 2.96 -8.86
CA VAL A 61 -6.36 4.16 -9.39
C VAL A 61 -5.08 3.78 -10.10
N TYR A 62 -4.30 2.87 -9.51
CA TYR A 62 -3.05 2.40 -10.09
C TYR A 62 -3.18 0.95 -10.51
N PRO A 63 -2.50 0.53 -11.60
CA PRO A 63 -2.47 -0.87 -11.97
C PRO A 63 -1.77 -1.68 -10.89
N TYR A 64 -2.21 -2.89 -10.70
CA TYR A 64 -1.64 -3.74 -9.65
C TYR A 64 -1.35 -5.15 -10.15
N ARG A 65 -0.51 -5.84 -9.41
CA ARG A 65 -0.18 -7.24 -9.62
C ARG A 65 -0.27 -7.95 -8.27
N LYS A 66 -1.10 -8.97 -8.20
CA LYS A 66 -1.23 -9.75 -6.98
C LYS A 66 -0.08 -10.76 -6.92
N LEU A 67 0.71 -10.71 -5.84
CA LEU A 67 1.84 -11.61 -5.64
C LEU A 67 1.46 -12.85 -4.84
N ARG A 68 0.49 -12.72 -3.94
CA ARG A 68 -0.01 -13.82 -3.14
C ARG A 68 -1.48 -13.73 -2.88
#